data_d66b1dd0cf69e78ce833c8fcd03d1784
#
_entry.id   d66b1dd0cf69e78ce833c8fcd03d1784
#
_cell.length_a   1.000
_cell.length_b   1.000
_cell.length_c   1.000
_cell.angle_alpha   90.00
_cell.angle_beta   90.00
_cell.angle_gamma   90.00
#
_symmetry.space_group_name_H-M   'P 1'
#
loop_
_entity.id
_entity.type
_entity.pdbx_description
1 polymer ?
#
loop_
_entity_poly.entity_id
_entity_poly.type
_entity_poly.pdbx_seq_one_letter_code
_entity_poly.pdbx_strand_id
1 'polypeptide(L)'
;AIRRQRQMCIRDRVTLFQQNHYDLKKTSYSLGKYYLRKTYQYYYYVGIIFVVLSLFYDVFGYIASALLLVSFIHRNHYVIRLKFTKRIIRLLFTSSLIIFIPMILCFRFILVNYCLVMLLPIVLVLANLINYPVEQVIKKYYKKKAIKKIDKMETLTKIAITGSFGKTSTKDIITQILSSKYLTLKTPASYNTMMGLSLTINNQLNPETEIFVMEMGAFFVGEIEQMSRAFRPNIAIITEIGMQHMSTFKSVKNIAKAKFEIASSLDQNGCLILNYDNEYIRDYDKSKIVTNHIYTYGIERGDYHIENLVFNGKETTFSIFHFDHFVMDIKTNLLGRHHVLNILAAFTTLKALERYHIYIDNETFQKVVAKITPTLHRLSYREEGMYHIYDDSYSSNIIGFKNASEVLSMQEGRKIIITPGIVDGGEYDQSINEEIAKVMIDIFDEIYLINNKSSQVIAQILKDKKINYLIFSSFKEAYLTILSKYNRSDEIINILIENDLPDSFLER
;
A
#
# COMPACT_ATOMS: atom_id res chain seq x y z
N ALA A 1 -8.28 -32.28 -7.93
CA ALA A 1 -9.39 -31.46 -7.47
C ALA A 1 -9.61 -30.32 -8.47
N ILE A 2 -10.72 -30.33 -9.19
CA ILE A 2 -11.10 -29.31 -10.16
C ILE A 2 -11.31 -28.01 -9.37
N ARG A 3 -10.36 -27.06 -9.47
CA ARG A 3 -10.56 -25.69 -8.98
C ARG A 3 -11.78 -25.15 -9.71
N ARG A 4 -12.91 -24.96 -9.02
CA ARG A 4 -14.10 -24.31 -9.53
C ARG A 4 -13.69 -22.90 -10.01
N GLN A 5 -13.57 -22.75 -11.32
CA GLN A 5 -13.34 -21.46 -11.96
C GLN A 5 -14.62 -20.65 -11.77
N ARG A 6 -14.57 -19.63 -10.92
CA ARG A 6 -15.71 -18.79 -10.57
C ARG A 6 -15.92 -17.73 -11.65
N GLN A 7 -17.16 -17.52 -12.03
CA GLN A 7 -17.57 -16.52 -13.03
C GLN A 7 -17.62 -15.13 -12.40
N MET A 8 -17.35 -14.11 -13.21
CA MET A 8 -17.33 -12.72 -12.78
C MET A 8 -18.70 -12.08 -12.94
N CYS A 9 -19.39 -11.77 -11.85
CA CYS A 9 -20.68 -11.06 -11.87
C CYS A 9 -20.49 -9.54 -12.12
N ILE A 10 -21.59 -8.80 -12.33
CA ILE A 10 -21.56 -7.33 -12.50
C ILE A 10 -20.85 -6.67 -11.32
N ARG A 11 -21.11 -7.13 -10.10
CA ARG A 11 -20.47 -6.63 -8.87
C ARG A 11 -18.96 -6.80 -8.93
N ASP A 12 -18.46 -7.94 -9.41
CA ASP A 12 -17.04 -8.22 -9.53
C ASP A 12 -16.36 -7.29 -10.53
N ARG A 13 -17.02 -7.02 -11.66
CA ARG A 13 -16.51 -6.08 -12.68
C ARG A 13 -16.42 -4.66 -12.15
N VAL A 14 -17.45 -4.21 -11.43
CA VAL A 14 -17.46 -2.89 -10.79
C VAL A 14 -16.41 -2.82 -9.67
N THR A 15 -16.22 -3.90 -8.89
CA THR A 15 -15.16 -4.01 -7.90
C THR A 15 -13.79 -3.88 -8.57
N LEU A 16 -13.57 -4.55 -9.71
CA LEU A 16 -12.34 -4.45 -10.47
C LEU A 16 -12.05 -3.02 -10.96
N PHE A 17 -13.07 -2.29 -11.41
CA PHE A 17 -12.94 -0.86 -11.73
C PHE A 17 -12.54 -0.04 -10.50
N GLN A 18 -13.13 -0.32 -9.35
CA GLN A 18 -12.80 0.36 -8.10
C GLN A 18 -11.37 0.07 -7.66
N GLN A 19 -10.95 -1.19 -7.69
CA GLN A 19 -9.60 -1.63 -7.32
C GLN A 19 -8.52 -1.07 -8.25
N ASN A 20 -8.79 -1.00 -9.54
CA ASN A 20 -7.90 -0.38 -10.52
C ASN A 20 -8.00 1.16 -10.55
N HIS A 21 -8.60 1.78 -9.54
CA HIS A 21 -8.79 3.24 -9.45
C HIS A 21 -9.44 3.85 -10.69
N TYR A 22 -10.26 3.07 -11.41
CA TYR A 22 -10.94 3.44 -12.67
C TYR A 22 -9.96 3.78 -13.81
N ASP A 23 -8.72 3.31 -13.73
CA ASP A 23 -7.75 3.38 -14.82
C ASP A 23 -8.19 2.44 -15.96
N LEU A 24 -8.40 3.02 -17.15
CA LEU A 24 -8.90 2.27 -18.30
C LEU A 24 -7.90 1.22 -18.79
N LYS A 25 -6.59 1.54 -18.79
CA LYS A 25 -5.56 0.60 -19.26
C LYS A 25 -5.44 -0.59 -18.33
N LYS A 26 -5.35 -0.35 -17.02
CA LYS A 26 -5.27 -1.41 -16.00
C LYS A 26 -6.55 -2.26 -15.98
N THR A 27 -7.71 -1.60 -16.05
CA THR A 27 -9.00 -2.29 -16.05
C THR A 27 -9.21 -3.10 -17.32
N SER A 28 -8.87 -2.57 -18.51
CA SER A 28 -8.96 -3.28 -19.78
C SER A 28 -8.03 -4.48 -19.83
N TYR A 29 -6.79 -4.35 -19.34
CA TYR A 29 -5.86 -5.45 -19.22
C TYR A 29 -6.39 -6.55 -18.29
N SER A 30 -6.89 -6.19 -17.13
CA SER A 30 -7.46 -7.14 -16.16
C SER A 30 -8.72 -7.81 -16.69
N LEU A 31 -9.59 -7.08 -17.38
CA LEU A 31 -10.76 -7.63 -18.05
C LEU A 31 -10.37 -8.55 -19.20
N GLY A 32 -9.41 -8.14 -20.06
CA GLY A 32 -8.91 -8.96 -21.16
C GLY A 32 -8.33 -10.28 -20.68
N LYS A 33 -7.46 -10.26 -19.67
CA LYS A 33 -6.91 -11.47 -19.05
C LYS A 33 -7.99 -12.39 -18.47
N TYR A 34 -9.10 -11.84 -18.04
CA TYR A 34 -10.24 -12.59 -17.52
C TYR A 34 -11.06 -13.23 -18.62
N TYR A 35 -11.35 -12.49 -19.70
CA TYR A 35 -12.10 -13.01 -20.87
C TYR A 35 -11.36 -14.10 -21.62
N LEU A 36 -10.03 -14.12 -21.59
CA LEU A 36 -9.19 -15.15 -22.22
C LEU A 36 -9.15 -16.46 -21.41
N ARG A 37 -9.77 -16.55 -20.24
CA ARG A 37 -9.86 -17.81 -19.47
C ARG A 37 -10.88 -18.76 -20.11
N LYS A 38 -10.48 -20.03 -20.29
CA LYS A 38 -11.25 -21.10 -20.97
C LYS A 38 -12.73 -21.24 -20.51
N THR A 39 -13.01 -21.00 -19.23
CA THR A 39 -14.39 -21.14 -18.68
C THR A 39 -15.34 -20.07 -19.18
N TYR A 40 -14.84 -18.82 -19.34
CA TYR A 40 -15.68 -17.74 -19.87
C TYR A 40 -15.98 -17.95 -21.33
N GLN A 41 -15.00 -18.46 -22.10
CA GLN A 41 -15.16 -18.85 -23.50
C GLN A 41 -16.25 -19.89 -23.66
N TYR A 42 -16.35 -20.89 -22.78
CA TYR A 42 -17.39 -21.92 -22.86
C TYR A 42 -18.80 -21.35 -22.80
N TYR A 43 -19.12 -20.53 -21.78
CA TYR A 43 -20.44 -19.90 -21.67
C TYR A 43 -20.72 -18.90 -22.80
N TYR A 44 -19.69 -18.24 -23.29
CA TYR A 44 -19.79 -17.33 -24.41
C TYR A 44 -20.16 -18.09 -25.70
N TYR A 45 -19.50 -19.19 -25.99
CA TYR A 45 -19.81 -20.01 -27.16
C TYR A 45 -21.18 -20.71 -27.05
N VAL A 46 -21.51 -21.26 -25.90
CA VAL A 46 -22.82 -21.83 -25.64
C VAL A 46 -23.91 -20.76 -25.80
N GLY A 47 -23.67 -19.55 -25.26
CA GLY A 47 -24.59 -18.43 -25.46
C GLY A 47 -24.76 -18.05 -26.92
N ILE A 48 -23.71 -17.98 -27.73
CA ILE A 48 -23.78 -17.70 -29.16
C ILE A 48 -24.62 -18.78 -29.89
N ILE A 49 -24.44 -20.07 -29.56
CA ILE A 49 -25.24 -21.15 -30.14
C ILE A 49 -26.72 -20.94 -29.87
N PHE A 50 -27.11 -20.61 -28.62
CA PHE A 50 -28.49 -20.35 -28.27
C PHE A 50 -29.02 -19.07 -28.91
N VAL A 51 -28.18 -18.06 -29.17
CA VAL A 51 -28.57 -16.87 -29.94
C VAL A 51 -28.87 -17.22 -31.38
N VAL A 52 -28.04 -18.05 -32.02
CA VAL A 52 -28.29 -18.52 -33.39
C VAL A 52 -29.59 -19.36 -33.45
N LEU A 53 -29.83 -20.22 -32.47
CA LEU A 53 -31.03 -20.99 -32.35
C LEU A 53 -32.28 -20.13 -32.09
N SER A 54 -32.16 -18.99 -31.45
CA SER A 54 -33.27 -18.03 -31.21
C SER A 54 -33.75 -17.36 -32.49
N LEU A 55 -33.00 -17.41 -33.58
CA LEU A 55 -33.44 -16.95 -34.90
C LEU A 55 -34.56 -17.85 -35.47
N PHE A 56 -34.65 -19.10 -35.02
CA PHE A 56 -35.65 -20.06 -35.49
C PHE A 56 -36.79 -20.25 -34.49
N TYR A 57 -36.52 -20.10 -33.17
CA TYR A 57 -37.51 -20.29 -32.11
C TYR A 57 -37.25 -19.36 -30.92
N ASP A 58 -38.20 -18.51 -30.58
CA ASP A 58 -38.10 -17.53 -29.47
C ASP A 58 -37.74 -18.15 -28.09
N VAL A 59 -38.18 -19.40 -27.86
CA VAL A 59 -37.91 -20.16 -26.63
C VAL A 59 -36.41 -20.23 -26.33
N PHE A 60 -35.56 -20.37 -27.34
CA PHE A 60 -34.10 -20.44 -27.16
C PHE A 60 -33.50 -19.10 -26.71
N GLY A 61 -34.14 -17.97 -27.07
CA GLY A 61 -33.77 -16.65 -26.57
C GLY A 61 -33.99 -16.49 -25.04
N TYR A 62 -35.11 -17.04 -24.54
CA TYR A 62 -35.38 -17.07 -23.10
C TYR A 62 -34.40 -17.98 -22.34
N ILE A 63 -34.06 -19.15 -22.90
CA ILE A 63 -33.08 -20.06 -22.32
C ILE A 63 -31.69 -19.39 -22.27
N ALA A 64 -31.30 -18.73 -23.36
CA ALA A 64 -30.05 -17.99 -23.42
C ALA A 64 -29.97 -16.86 -22.37
N SER A 65 -31.08 -16.12 -22.21
CA SER A 65 -31.20 -15.05 -21.20
C SER A 65 -31.16 -15.60 -19.77
N ALA A 66 -31.79 -16.75 -19.52
CA ALA A 66 -31.75 -17.42 -18.23
C ALA A 66 -30.37 -17.94 -17.89
N LEU A 67 -29.63 -18.54 -18.84
CA LEU A 67 -28.25 -18.98 -18.67
C LEU A 67 -27.31 -17.82 -18.38
N LEU A 68 -27.49 -16.66 -19.03
CA LEU A 68 -26.76 -15.44 -18.74
C LEU A 68 -27.06 -14.92 -17.35
N LEU A 69 -28.34 -14.88 -16.93
CA LEU A 69 -28.72 -14.47 -15.58
C LEU A 69 -28.07 -15.36 -14.51
N VAL A 70 -28.06 -16.68 -14.72
CA VAL A 70 -27.37 -17.62 -13.82
C VAL A 70 -25.86 -17.33 -13.75
N SER A 71 -25.24 -16.93 -14.87
CA SER A 71 -23.83 -16.51 -14.88
C SER A 71 -23.55 -15.27 -14.05
N PHE A 72 -24.54 -14.40 -13.83
CA PHE A 72 -24.43 -13.18 -13.00
C PHE A 72 -24.67 -13.41 -11.51
N ILE A 73 -25.26 -14.55 -11.11
CA ILE A 73 -25.60 -14.86 -9.71
C ILE A 73 -24.37 -15.40 -8.93
N HIS A 74 -23.38 -15.92 -9.61
CA HIS A 74 -22.20 -16.49 -8.96
C HIS A 74 -21.33 -15.39 -8.34
N ARG A 75 -21.22 -15.41 -7.00
CA ARG A 75 -20.44 -14.41 -6.22
C ARG A 75 -19.01 -14.88 -6.03
N ASN A 76 -18.04 -14.05 -6.42
CA ASN A 76 -16.68 -14.15 -5.89
C ASN A 76 -16.62 -13.40 -4.56
N HIS A 77 -15.93 -14.00 -3.61
CA HIS A 77 -15.62 -13.33 -2.37
C HIS A 77 -14.32 -12.53 -2.56
N TYR A 78 -14.42 -11.20 -2.54
CA TYR A 78 -13.27 -10.30 -2.56
C TYR A 78 -12.93 -9.88 -1.14
N VAL A 79 -11.64 -9.81 -0.83
CA VAL A 79 -11.13 -9.29 0.44
C VAL A 79 -11.60 -7.85 0.66
N ILE A 80 -11.49 -7.02 -0.37
CA ILE A 80 -12.05 -5.66 -0.34
C ILE A 80 -13.49 -5.70 -0.88
N ARG A 81 -14.44 -5.49 0.03
CA ARG A 81 -15.87 -5.38 -0.35
C ARG A 81 -16.13 -4.13 -1.19
N LEU A 82 -16.97 -4.26 -2.20
CA LEU A 82 -17.42 -3.12 -3.00
C LEU A 82 -18.08 -2.06 -2.10
N LYS A 83 -17.51 -0.85 -2.10
CA LYS A 83 -18.10 0.32 -1.43
C LYS A 83 -18.89 1.13 -2.45
N PHE A 84 -20.19 1.33 -2.22
CA PHE A 84 -21.05 2.16 -3.07
C PHE A 84 -20.74 3.65 -2.90
N THR A 85 -19.72 4.12 -3.59
CA THR A 85 -19.35 5.53 -3.65
C THR A 85 -20.23 6.28 -4.66
N LYS A 86 -20.33 7.60 -4.54
CA LYS A 86 -21.03 8.46 -5.53
C LYS A 86 -20.52 8.22 -6.96
N ARG A 87 -19.25 7.88 -7.14
CA ARG A 87 -18.66 7.54 -8.43
C ARG A 87 -19.19 6.23 -8.99
N ILE A 88 -19.30 5.18 -8.15
CA ILE A 88 -19.88 3.90 -8.56
C ILE A 88 -21.35 4.07 -8.91
N ILE A 89 -22.10 4.86 -8.14
CA ILE A 89 -23.52 5.14 -8.43
C ILE A 89 -23.64 5.80 -9.80
N ARG A 90 -22.82 6.81 -10.12
CA ARG A 90 -22.81 7.42 -11.46
C ARG A 90 -22.44 6.41 -12.55
N LEU A 91 -21.41 5.58 -12.33
CA LEU A 91 -21.00 4.55 -13.28
C LEU A 91 -22.15 3.56 -13.57
N LEU A 92 -22.81 3.06 -12.53
CA LEU A 92 -23.95 2.14 -12.66
C LEU A 92 -25.13 2.83 -13.35
N PHE A 93 -25.46 4.07 -12.98
CA PHE A 93 -26.52 4.83 -13.60
C PHE A 93 -26.28 5.03 -15.11
N THR A 94 -25.09 5.50 -15.50
CA THR A 94 -24.74 5.67 -16.91
C THR A 94 -24.74 4.33 -17.65
N SER A 95 -24.24 3.25 -17.04
CA SER A 95 -24.27 1.90 -17.62
C SER A 95 -25.69 1.41 -17.81
N SER A 96 -26.58 1.67 -16.86
CA SER A 96 -28.01 1.32 -16.97
C SER A 96 -28.67 2.07 -18.13
N LEU A 97 -28.40 3.37 -18.28
CA LEU A 97 -28.95 4.14 -19.42
C LEU A 97 -28.46 3.58 -20.75
N ILE A 98 -27.17 3.24 -20.88
CA ILE A 98 -26.62 2.66 -22.13
C ILE A 98 -27.29 1.32 -22.49
N ILE A 99 -27.70 0.55 -21.50
CA ILE A 99 -28.36 -0.75 -21.73
C ILE A 99 -29.85 -0.58 -21.92
N PHE A 100 -30.55 0.08 -20.99
CA PHE A 100 -32.01 0.10 -20.97
C PHE A 100 -32.63 0.93 -22.09
N ILE A 101 -31.99 2.04 -22.52
CA ILE A 101 -32.55 2.84 -23.63
C ILE A 101 -32.63 2.02 -24.94
N PRO A 102 -31.55 1.36 -25.42
CA PRO A 102 -31.65 0.51 -26.60
C PRO A 102 -32.56 -0.70 -26.39
N MET A 103 -32.63 -1.29 -25.18
CA MET A 103 -33.56 -2.40 -24.89
C MET A 103 -35.01 -1.99 -25.05
N ILE A 104 -35.38 -0.78 -24.61
CA ILE A 104 -36.76 -0.26 -24.78
C ILE A 104 -37.07 0.03 -26.24
N LEU A 105 -36.11 0.67 -26.96
CA LEU A 105 -36.30 0.99 -28.37
C LEU A 105 -36.33 -0.24 -29.26
N CYS A 106 -35.59 -1.27 -28.92
CA CYS A 106 -35.46 -2.50 -29.68
C CYS A 106 -36.13 -3.70 -28.99
N PHE A 107 -37.15 -3.49 -28.15
CA PHE A 107 -37.74 -4.56 -27.33
C PHE A 107 -38.25 -5.76 -28.14
N ARG A 108 -38.69 -5.54 -29.40
CA ARG A 108 -39.13 -6.61 -30.33
C ARG A 108 -37.99 -7.47 -30.87
N PHE A 109 -36.72 -7.02 -30.76
CA PHE A 109 -35.57 -7.74 -31.29
C PHE A 109 -34.80 -8.44 -30.15
N ILE A 110 -35.23 -9.65 -29.80
CA ILE A 110 -34.63 -10.47 -28.74
C ILE A 110 -33.09 -10.60 -28.91
N LEU A 111 -32.63 -10.76 -30.16
CA LEU A 111 -31.23 -10.84 -30.53
C LEU A 111 -30.42 -9.59 -30.09
N VAL A 112 -30.98 -8.39 -30.33
CA VAL A 112 -30.35 -7.12 -29.96
C VAL A 112 -30.23 -7.01 -28.44
N ASN A 113 -31.28 -7.35 -27.71
CA ASN A 113 -31.26 -7.33 -26.24
C ASN A 113 -30.24 -8.30 -25.67
N TYR A 114 -30.09 -9.46 -26.25
CA TYR A 114 -29.10 -10.44 -25.86
C TYR A 114 -27.66 -9.93 -26.09
N CYS A 115 -27.38 -9.36 -27.28
CA CYS A 115 -26.11 -8.77 -27.61
C CYS A 115 -25.74 -7.64 -26.65
N LEU A 116 -26.67 -6.79 -26.24
CA LEU A 116 -26.46 -5.72 -25.28
C LEU A 116 -26.00 -6.24 -23.89
N VAL A 117 -26.62 -7.32 -23.43
CA VAL A 117 -26.21 -7.95 -22.16
C VAL A 117 -24.81 -8.59 -22.26
N MET A 118 -24.51 -9.22 -23.40
CA MET A 118 -23.17 -9.76 -23.65
C MET A 118 -22.09 -8.67 -23.68
N LEU A 119 -22.42 -7.50 -24.18
CA LEU A 119 -21.51 -6.34 -24.26
C LEU A 119 -21.36 -5.59 -22.94
N LEU A 120 -21.96 -6.05 -21.83
CA LEU A 120 -21.90 -5.38 -20.52
C LEU A 120 -20.50 -4.93 -20.08
N PRO A 121 -19.39 -5.69 -20.29
CA PRO A 121 -18.06 -5.20 -19.95
C PRO A 121 -17.63 -4.00 -20.78
N ILE A 122 -17.99 -3.99 -22.06
CA ILE A 122 -17.73 -2.85 -22.96
C ILE A 122 -18.57 -1.65 -22.52
N VAL A 123 -19.84 -1.88 -22.14
CA VAL A 123 -20.74 -0.86 -21.59
C VAL A 123 -20.14 -0.19 -20.36
N LEU A 124 -19.57 -0.96 -19.43
CA LEU A 124 -18.90 -0.39 -18.24
C LEU A 124 -17.71 0.49 -18.63
N VAL A 125 -16.91 0.08 -19.62
CA VAL A 125 -15.81 0.89 -20.14
C VAL A 125 -16.33 2.18 -20.79
N LEU A 126 -17.36 2.09 -21.63
CA LEU A 126 -18.00 3.24 -22.26
C LEU A 126 -18.61 4.18 -21.23
N ALA A 127 -19.34 3.66 -20.23
CA ALA A 127 -19.89 4.46 -19.15
C ALA A 127 -18.77 5.20 -18.35
N ASN A 128 -17.64 4.55 -18.11
CA ASN A 128 -16.51 5.22 -17.48
C ASN A 128 -15.90 6.32 -18.35
N LEU A 129 -15.84 6.12 -19.67
CA LEU A 129 -15.40 7.15 -20.63
C LEU A 129 -16.37 8.33 -20.67
N ILE A 130 -17.66 8.08 -20.72
CA ILE A 130 -18.71 9.12 -20.71
C ILE A 130 -18.65 9.93 -19.41
N ASN A 131 -18.46 9.26 -18.27
CA ASN A 131 -18.34 9.93 -16.98
C ASN A 131 -16.99 10.64 -16.77
N TYR A 132 -15.96 10.35 -17.59
CA TYR A 132 -14.61 10.88 -17.40
C TYR A 132 -14.56 12.41 -17.28
N PRO A 133 -15.16 13.21 -18.17
CA PRO A 133 -15.13 14.67 -18.05
C PRO A 133 -15.79 15.16 -16.75
N VAL A 134 -16.90 14.57 -16.33
CA VAL A 134 -17.58 14.89 -15.06
C VAL A 134 -16.66 14.61 -13.88
N GLU A 135 -15.99 13.46 -13.89
CA GLU A 135 -15.02 13.09 -12.84
C GLU A 135 -13.83 14.06 -12.78
N GLN A 136 -13.35 14.54 -13.93
CA GLN A 136 -12.27 15.55 -13.98
C GLN A 136 -12.73 16.91 -13.40
N VAL A 137 -13.96 17.33 -13.70
CA VAL A 137 -14.51 18.56 -13.10
C VAL A 137 -14.63 18.41 -11.58
N ILE A 138 -15.16 17.28 -11.11
CA ILE A 138 -15.26 17.01 -9.66
C ILE A 138 -13.87 17.02 -9.00
N LYS A 139 -12.88 16.35 -9.57
CA LYS A 139 -11.50 16.35 -9.06
C LYS A 139 -10.91 17.76 -9.00
N LYS A 140 -11.08 18.55 -10.05
CA LYS A 140 -10.63 19.94 -10.10
C LYS A 140 -11.32 20.80 -9.03
N TYR A 141 -12.62 20.61 -8.83
CA TYR A 141 -13.39 21.32 -7.80
C TYR A 141 -12.84 21.03 -6.41
N TYR A 142 -12.71 19.74 -6.01
CA TYR A 142 -12.19 19.35 -4.71
C TYR A 142 -10.76 19.83 -4.48
N LYS A 143 -9.89 19.73 -5.50
CA LYS A 143 -8.52 20.25 -5.46
C LYS A 143 -8.52 21.76 -5.22
N LYS A 144 -9.26 22.55 -6.01
CA LYS A 144 -9.35 24.01 -5.85
C LYS A 144 -9.87 24.41 -4.47
N LYS A 145 -10.91 23.70 -3.97
CA LYS A 145 -11.46 23.93 -2.65
C LYS A 145 -10.42 23.68 -1.54
N ALA A 146 -9.65 22.61 -1.64
CA ALA A 146 -8.58 22.26 -0.69
C ALA A 146 -7.46 23.31 -0.69
N ILE A 147 -6.98 23.71 -1.88
CA ILE A 147 -5.95 24.76 -2.01
C ILE A 147 -6.44 26.07 -1.39
N LYS A 148 -7.66 26.52 -1.74
CA LYS A 148 -8.24 27.76 -1.18
C LYS A 148 -8.39 27.70 0.35
N LYS A 149 -8.62 26.48 0.91
CA LYS A 149 -8.73 26.30 2.36
C LYS A 149 -7.38 26.42 3.05
N ILE A 150 -6.34 25.76 2.51
CA ILE A 150 -4.96 25.83 3.04
C ILE A 150 -4.39 27.25 2.90
N ASP A 151 -4.59 27.90 1.76
CA ASP A 151 -4.07 29.27 1.52
C ASP A 151 -4.62 30.32 2.49
N LYS A 152 -5.76 30.04 3.14
CA LYS A 152 -6.34 30.89 4.17
C LYS A 152 -5.76 30.68 5.57
N MET A 153 -4.95 29.61 5.75
CA MET A 153 -4.40 29.21 7.04
C MET A 153 -2.90 29.57 7.08
N GLU A 154 -2.60 30.85 7.28
CA GLU A 154 -1.23 31.40 7.24
C GLU A 154 -0.32 30.83 8.32
N THR A 155 -0.87 30.49 9.48
CA THR A 155 -0.14 29.92 10.63
C THR A 155 0.05 28.41 10.55
N LEU A 156 -0.60 27.73 9.58
CA LEU A 156 -0.53 26.28 9.46
C LEU A 156 0.86 25.82 8.98
N THR A 157 1.56 25.08 9.82
CA THR A 157 2.82 24.44 9.43
C THR A 157 2.53 23.11 8.72
N LYS A 158 3.08 22.94 7.53
CA LYS A 158 2.82 21.81 6.62
C LYS A 158 4.06 20.96 6.48
N ILE A 159 3.97 19.68 6.84
CA ILE A 159 5.03 18.69 6.71
C ILE A 159 4.60 17.70 5.65
N ALA A 160 5.42 17.49 4.63
CA ALA A 160 5.19 16.49 3.59
C ALA A 160 6.23 15.38 3.65
N ILE A 161 5.78 14.14 3.50
CA ILE A 161 6.63 12.95 3.61
C ILE A 161 6.46 12.09 2.36
N THR A 162 7.57 11.75 1.73
CA THR A 162 7.62 10.78 0.63
C THR A 162 8.75 9.77 0.82
N GLY A 163 8.76 8.75 -0.02
CA GLY A 163 9.76 7.69 -0.07
C GLY A 163 9.18 6.44 -0.73
N SER A 164 10.01 5.47 -0.99
CA SER A 164 9.55 4.14 -1.38
C SER A 164 8.98 3.42 -0.15
N PHE A 165 9.70 3.43 0.95
CA PHE A 165 9.36 2.77 2.21
C PHE A 165 9.36 3.76 3.37
N GLY A 166 8.79 3.39 4.52
CA GLY A 166 8.81 4.17 5.76
C GLY A 166 7.83 5.35 5.86
N LYS A 167 7.22 5.83 4.77
CA LYS A 167 6.34 7.03 4.75
C LYS A 167 5.27 7.05 5.83
N THR A 168 4.45 6.00 5.89
CA THR A 168 3.30 5.92 6.81
C THR A 168 3.77 5.83 8.26
N SER A 169 4.78 5.01 8.54
CA SER A 169 5.34 4.88 9.89
C SER A 169 5.97 6.19 10.37
N THR A 170 6.76 6.86 9.52
CA THR A 170 7.32 8.18 9.84
C THR A 170 6.23 9.22 10.09
N LYS A 171 5.21 9.28 9.24
CA LYS A 171 4.03 10.15 9.42
C LYS A 171 3.36 9.91 10.78
N ASP A 172 3.13 8.65 11.11
CA ASP A 172 2.44 8.27 12.35
C ASP A 172 3.27 8.61 13.59
N ILE A 173 4.59 8.37 13.56
CA ILE A 173 5.52 8.71 14.65
C ILE A 173 5.58 10.23 14.83
N ILE A 174 5.83 11.01 13.77
CA ILE A 174 5.86 12.48 13.81
C ILE A 174 4.54 13.01 14.39
N THR A 175 3.41 12.47 13.93
CA THR A 175 2.10 12.94 14.42
C THR A 175 1.91 12.65 15.89
N GLN A 176 2.26 11.44 16.38
CA GLN A 176 2.14 11.09 17.78
C GLN A 176 2.99 12.01 18.67
N ILE A 177 4.21 12.32 18.24
CA ILE A 177 5.10 13.22 18.97
C ILE A 177 4.53 14.65 18.99
N LEU A 178 4.15 15.20 17.84
CA LEU A 178 3.63 16.55 17.74
C LEU A 178 2.29 16.73 18.44
N SER A 179 1.42 15.70 18.42
CA SER A 179 0.12 15.72 19.10
C SER A 179 0.23 15.76 20.63
N SER A 180 1.41 15.56 21.20
CA SER A 180 1.63 15.74 22.64
C SER A 180 1.52 17.20 23.08
N LYS A 181 1.67 18.16 22.16
CA LYS A 181 1.69 19.58 22.46
C LYS A 181 0.89 20.46 21.48
N TYR A 182 0.72 20.03 20.23
CA TYR A 182 0.13 20.81 19.15
C TYR A 182 -1.09 20.13 18.53
N LEU A 183 -2.08 20.89 18.10
CA LEU A 183 -3.22 20.35 17.37
C LEU A 183 -2.79 19.91 15.96
N THR A 184 -2.45 18.64 15.86
CA THR A 184 -1.84 18.04 14.67
C THR A 184 -2.84 17.18 13.89
N LEU A 185 -2.99 17.45 12.61
CA LEU A 185 -3.74 16.61 11.66
C LEU A 185 -2.78 15.83 10.80
N LYS A 186 -3.08 14.56 10.51
CA LYS A 186 -2.36 13.75 9.50
C LYS A 186 -3.30 13.25 8.40
N THR A 187 -2.75 12.93 7.24
CA THR A 187 -3.50 12.18 6.23
C THR A 187 -3.86 10.78 6.75
N PRO A 188 -5.16 10.39 6.70
CA PRO A 188 -5.59 9.09 7.23
C PRO A 188 -5.10 7.94 6.35
N ALA A 189 -4.74 6.82 6.95
CA ALA A 189 -4.26 5.62 6.27
C ALA A 189 -3.26 5.95 5.15
N SER A 190 -3.48 5.43 3.95
CA SER A 190 -2.67 5.67 2.74
C SER A 190 -3.27 6.73 1.80
N TYR A 191 -3.92 7.79 2.33
CA TYR A 191 -4.44 8.92 1.54
C TYR A 191 -3.29 9.81 1.08
N ASN A 192 -2.45 9.28 0.18
CA ASN A 192 -1.19 9.87 -0.29
C ASN A 192 -1.22 10.37 -1.74
N THR A 193 -2.41 10.50 -2.33
CA THR A 193 -2.64 11.03 -3.67
C THR A 193 -3.24 12.44 -3.62
N MET A 194 -3.19 13.18 -4.74
CA MET A 194 -3.80 14.52 -4.87
C MET A 194 -5.25 14.54 -4.36
N MET A 195 -6.03 13.51 -4.69
CA MET A 195 -7.43 13.45 -4.25
C MET A 195 -7.56 13.06 -2.78
N GLY A 196 -6.71 12.16 -2.28
CA GLY A 196 -6.66 11.76 -0.88
C GLY A 196 -6.35 12.96 0.02
N LEU A 197 -5.30 13.73 -0.31
CA LEU A 197 -4.96 14.96 0.39
C LEU A 197 -6.10 15.99 0.32
N SER A 198 -6.67 16.21 -0.88
CA SER A 198 -7.77 17.18 -1.04
C SER A 198 -9.00 16.81 -0.21
N LEU A 199 -9.33 15.53 -0.07
CA LEU A 199 -10.43 15.07 0.78
C LEU A 199 -10.12 15.25 2.26
N THR A 200 -8.91 14.94 2.71
CA THR A 200 -8.48 15.17 4.10
C THR A 200 -8.60 16.63 4.46
N ILE A 201 -8.04 17.52 3.64
CA ILE A 201 -8.09 18.96 3.84
C ILE A 201 -9.54 19.47 3.88
N ASN A 202 -10.36 19.08 2.91
CA ASN A 202 -11.74 19.56 2.83
C ASN A 202 -12.61 19.10 4.00
N ASN A 203 -12.41 17.87 4.50
CA ASN A 203 -13.29 17.24 5.45
C ASN A 203 -12.80 17.29 6.90
N GLN A 204 -11.48 17.32 7.13
CA GLN A 204 -10.90 17.14 8.46
C GLN A 204 -10.07 18.35 8.95
N LEU A 205 -9.41 19.07 8.03
CA LEU A 205 -8.63 20.25 8.42
C LEU A 205 -9.59 21.32 8.98
N ASN A 206 -9.34 21.78 10.17
CA ASN A 206 -10.12 22.86 10.81
C ASN A 206 -9.22 24.09 11.06
N PRO A 207 -9.80 25.29 11.35
CA PRO A 207 -9.01 26.51 11.54
C PRO A 207 -8.04 26.47 12.73
N GLU A 208 -8.29 25.61 13.71
CA GLU A 208 -7.46 25.46 14.91
C GLU A 208 -6.26 24.53 14.69
N THR A 209 -6.21 23.83 13.56
CA THR A 209 -5.09 22.93 13.25
C THR A 209 -3.80 23.74 13.09
N GLU A 210 -2.81 23.43 13.91
CA GLU A 210 -1.50 24.11 13.89
C GLU A 210 -0.52 23.43 12.93
N ILE A 211 -0.57 22.09 12.86
CA ILE A 211 0.36 21.29 12.06
C ILE A 211 -0.41 20.28 11.20
N PHE A 212 -0.06 20.21 9.94
CA PHE A 212 -0.61 19.21 9.01
C PHE A 212 0.48 18.32 8.42
N VAL A 213 0.44 17.03 8.72
CA VAL A 213 1.40 16.02 8.26
C VAL A 213 0.81 15.25 7.07
N MET A 214 1.39 15.44 5.90
CA MET A 214 0.93 14.92 4.62
C MET A 214 1.82 13.77 4.14
N GLU A 215 1.24 12.63 3.82
CA GLU A 215 1.93 11.59 3.06
C GLU A 215 1.72 11.82 1.56
N MET A 216 2.80 11.83 0.76
CA MET A 216 2.77 11.99 -0.70
C MET A 216 3.33 10.76 -1.39
N GLY A 217 2.47 10.03 -2.10
CA GLY A 217 2.82 8.87 -2.91
C GLY A 217 2.74 9.16 -4.40
N ALA A 218 3.44 8.37 -5.22
CA ALA A 218 3.37 8.46 -6.67
C ALA A 218 3.57 7.09 -7.32
N PHE A 219 2.95 6.92 -8.48
CA PHE A 219 3.17 5.85 -9.43
C PHE A 219 3.91 6.34 -10.67
N PHE A 220 3.91 7.64 -10.93
CA PHE A 220 4.55 8.28 -12.09
C PHE A 220 5.31 9.53 -11.65
N VAL A 221 6.36 9.86 -12.42
CA VAL A 221 7.08 11.14 -12.32
C VAL A 221 6.10 12.29 -12.59
N GLY A 222 6.19 13.38 -11.83
CA GLY A 222 5.33 14.57 -11.91
C GLY A 222 4.13 14.56 -10.93
N GLU A 223 3.80 13.43 -10.30
CA GLU A 223 2.65 13.37 -9.38
C GLU A 223 2.95 14.03 -8.03
N ILE A 224 4.16 13.83 -7.49
CA ILE A 224 4.58 14.48 -6.23
C ILE A 224 4.80 15.97 -6.45
N GLU A 225 5.37 16.37 -7.59
CA GLU A 225 5.52 17.78 -7.93
C GLU A 225 4.18 18.53 -7.93
N GLN A 226 3.15 17.91 -8.55
CA GLN A 226 1.81 18.49 -8.56
C GLN A 226 1.22 18.67 -7.15
N MET A 227 1.46 17.72 -6.23
CA MET A 227 1.00 17.80 -4.85
C MET A 227 1.82 18.82 -4.05
N SER A 228 3.13 18.80 -4.20
CA SER A 228 4.04 19.73 -3.53
C SER A 228 3.71 21.19 -3.91
N ARG A 229 3.59 21.49 -5.21
CA ARG A 229 3.20 22.82 -5.69
C ARG A 229 1.78 23.24 -5.27
N ALA A 230 0.86 22.29 -5.13
CA ALA A 230 -0.52 22.58 -4.73
C ALA A 230 -0.64 22.90 -3.25
N PHE A 231 0.09 22.21 -2.37
CA PHE A 231 -0.08 22.31 -0.91
C PHE A 231 1.09 23.01 -0.21
N ARG A 232 2.20 23.25 -0.92
CA ARG A 232 3.36 24.07 -0.48
C ARG A 232 3.81 23.72 0.95
N PRO A 233 4.42 22.52 1.17
CA PRO A 233 4.93 22.17 2.49
C PRO A 233 6.04 23.11 2.94
N ASN A 234 6.13 23.34 4.25
CA ASN A 234 7.22 24.04 4.89
C ASN A 234 8.43 23.11 5.07
N ILE A 235 8.13 21.85 5.38
CA ILE A 235 9.14 20.79 5.57
C ILE A 235 8.82 19.63 4.65
N ALA A 236 9.83 19.16 3.92
CA ALA A 236 9.76 17.98 3.06
C ALA A 236 10.71 16.90 3.57
N ILE A 237 10.23 15.65 3.62
CA ILE A 237 11.00 14.51 4.13
C ILE A 237 11.06 13.43 3.06
N ILE A 238 12.26 12.93 2.75
CA ILE A 238 12.46 11.77 1.90
C ILE A 238 13.01 10.64 2.77
N THR A 239 12.18 9.61 3.03
CA THR A 239 12.51 8.54 3.96
C THR A 239 13.46 7.52 3.36
N GLU A 240 13.11 6.96 2.21
CA GLU A 240 13.92 5.93 1.55
C GLU A 240 13.59 5.85 0.06
N ILE A 241 14.57 5.53 -0.76
CA ILE A 241 14.43 5.26 -2.19
C ILE A 241 14.88 3.83 -2.47
N GLY A 242 14.01 3.03 -3.07
CA GLY A 242 14.27 1.64 -3.43
C GLY A 242 13.33 1.14 -4.51
N MET A 243 13.51 -0.10 -4.92
CA MET A 243 12.71 -0.73 -5.98
C MET A 243 11.26 -0.92 -5.54
N GLN A 244 10.42 0.04 -5.88
CA GLN A 244 8.97 0.02 -5.67
C GLN A 244 8.26 0.49 -6.93
N HIS A 245 7.15 -0.15 -7.30
CA HIS A 245 6.38 0.20 -8.51
C HIS A 245 7.23 0.23 -9.79
N MET A 246 8.17 -0.72 -9.94
CA MET A 246 9.08 -0.80 -11.09
C MET A 246 8.35 -0.90 -12.43
N SER A 247 7.16 -1.51 -12.46
CA SER A 247 6.31 -1.58 -13.66
C SER A 247 5.92 -0.22 -14.22
N THR A 248 5.85 0.82 -13.37
CA THR A 248 5.47 2.19 -13.77
C THR A 248 6.66 3.13 -13.87
N PHE A 249 7.57 3.10 -12.91
CA PHE A 249 8.77 3.96 -12.90
C PHE A 249 9.88 3.47 -13.82
N LYS A 250 9.96 2.16 -14.09
CA LYS A 250 10.95 1.49 -14.97
C LYS A 250 12.40 1.52 -14.47
N SER A 251 12.79 2.43 -13.60
CA SER A 251 14.13 2.51 -13.02
C SER A 251 14.13 3.17 -11.65
N VAL A 252 15.11 2.82 -10.79
CA VAL A 252 15.32 3.47 -9.48
C VAL A 252 15.66 4.95 -9.65
N LYS A 253 16.36 5.32 -10.73
CA LYS A 253 16.65 6.73 -11.06
C LYS A 253 15.37 7.55 -11.26
N ASN A 254 14.35 6.99 -11.92
CA ASN A 254 13.05 7.65 -12.06
C ASN A 254 12.29 7.71 -10.73
N ILE A 255 12.44 6.70 -9.87
CA ILE A 255 11.88 6.74 -8.50
C ILE A 255 12.53 7.88 -7.72
N ALA A 256 13.86 7.98 -7.73
CA ALA A 256 14.60 9.06 -7.07
C ALA A 256 14.12 10.43 -7.59
N LYS A 257 14.06 10.61 -8.91
CA LYS A 257 13.53 11.85 -9.52
C LYS A 257 12.14 12.19 -8.99
N ALA A 258 11.21 11.21 -8.99
CA ALA A 258 9.85 11.43 -8.51
C ALA A 258 9.79 11.77 -7.01
N LYS A 259 10.65 11.17 -6.16
CA LYS A 259 10.65 11.47 -4.73
C LYS A 259 11.23 12.86 -4.44
N PHE A 260 12.27 13.27 -5.15
CA PHE A 260 12.84 14.61 -5.01
C PHE A 260 11.93 15.74 -5.52
N GLU A 261 10.88 15.42 -6.30
CA GLU A 261 9.82 16.38 -6.65
C GLU A 261 9.13 17.02 -5.43
N ILE A 262 9.20 16.38 -4.25
CA ILE A 262 8.63 16.94 -3.02
C ILE A 262 9.27 18.28 -2.65
N ALA A 263 10.52 18.49 -3.03
CA ALA A 263 11.26 19.73 -2.80
C ALA A 263 10.94 20.84 -3.80
N SER A 264 10.14 20.56 -4.86
CA SER A 264 9.88 21.51 -5.97
C SER A 264 9.15 22.79 -5.56
N SER A 265 8.52 22.83 -4.41
CA SER A 265 7.80 23.98 -3.87
C SER A 265 8.41 24.55 -2.58
N LEU A 266 9.52 23.98 -2.13
CA LEU A 266 10.28 24.56 -1.00
C LEU A 266 10.90 25.88 -1.49
N ASP A 267 10.71 26.94 -0.70
CA ASP A 267 11.42 28.19 -0.86
C ASP A 267 12.76 28.19 -0.07
N GLN A 268 13.42 29.33 0.00
CA GLN A 268 14.70 29.46 0.72
C GLN A 268 14.57 29.16 2.21
N ASN A 269 13.39 29.38 2.81
CA ASN A 269 13.12 29.12 4.22
C ASN A 269 12.60 27.70 4.50
N GLY A 270 12.18 26.99 3.47
CA GLY A 270 11.73 25.61 3.58
C GLY A 270 12.83 24.67 4.04
N CYS A 271 12.47 23.57 4.67
CA CYS A 271 13.43 22.56 5.13
C CYS A 271 13.28 21.25 4.37
N LEU A 272 14.41 20.65 4.00
CA LEU A 272 14.47 19.33 3.37
C LEU A 272 15.22 18.35 4.30
N ILE A 273 14.56 17.23 4.62
CA ILE A 273 15.10 16.19 5.51
C ILE A 273 15.36 14.93 4.72
N LEU A 274 16.58 14.40 4.78
CA LEU A 274 17.09 13.35 3.93
C LEU A 274 17.73 12.21 4.72
N ASN A 275 17.36 10.97 4.40
CA ASN A 275 18.02 9.77 4.92
C ASN A 275 19.34 9.52 4.18
N TYR A 276 20.46 9.76 4.85
CA TYR A 276 21.80 9.64 4.24
C TYR A 276 22.38 8.22 4.26
N ASP A 277 21.75 7.27 4.94
CA ASP A 277 22.11 5.85 4.77
C ASP A 277 21.72 5.37 3.36
N ASN A 278 20.70 5.96 2.77
CA ASN A 278 20.23 5.58 1.43
C ASN A 278 21.13 6.22 0.34
N GLU A 279 21.83 5.39 -0.42
CA GLU A 279 22.75 5.83 -1.48
C GLU A 279 22.08 6.68 -2.55
N TYR A 280 20.85 6.31 -2.99
CA TYR A 280 20.11 7.05 -4.03
C TYR A 280 19.67 8.44 -3.56
N ILE A 281 19.54 8.66 -2.24
CA ILE A 281 19.26 9.97 -1.65
C ILE A 281 20.55 10.77 -1.50
N ARG A 282 21.59 10.14 -1.00
CA ARG A 282 22.90 10.78 -0.75
C ARG A 282 23.51 11.29 -2.04
N ASP A 283 23.50 10.47 -3.09
CA ASP A 283 24.18 10.72 -4.36
C ASP A 283 23.31 11.47 -5.38
N TYR A 284 22.06 11.83 -5.01
CA TYR A 284 21.16 12.59 -5.88
C TYR A 284 21.71 14.01 -6.11
N ASP A 285 21.66 14.48 -7.37
CA ASP A 285 22.00 15.86 -7.72
C ASP A 285 21.02 16.86 -7.09
N LYS A 286 21.50 17.59 -6.09
CA LYS A 286 20.72 18.57 -5.32
C LYS A 286 20.84 19.99 -5.87
N SER A 287 21.55 20.21 -6.98
CA SER A 287 21.81 21.54 -7.57
C SER A 287 20.53 22.34 -7.91
N LYS A 288 19.41 21.66 -8.09
CA LYS A 288 18.12 22.28 -8.41
C LYS A 288 17.23 22.53 -7.19
N ILE A 289 17.70 22.20 -6.00
CA ILE A 289 16.97 22.42 -4.76
C ILE A 289 17.25 23.83 -4.27
N VAL A 290 16.19 24.60 -4.06
CA VAL A 290 16.27 26.04 -3.75
C VAL A 290 16.60 26.30 -2.27
N THR A 291 16.14 25.43 -1.37
CA THR A 291 16.38 25.63 0.08
C THR A 291 17.84 25.36 0.46
N ASN A 292 18.35 26.19 1.36
CA ASN A 292 19.66 26.00 1.99
C ASN A 292 19.57 25.20 3.32
N HIS A 293 18.35 24.87 3.78
CA HIS A 293 18.13 24.18 5.04
C HIS A 293 17.89 22.69 4.79
N ILE A 294 19.00 21.98 4.57
CA ILE A 294 19.01 20.53 4.37
C ILE A 294 19.51 19.91 5.68
N TYR A 295 18.67 19.04 6.26
CA TYR A 295 19.00 18.25 7.44
C TYR A 295 19.16 16.80 7.01
N THR A 296 20.21 16.14 7.50
CA THR A 296 20.46 14.75 7.16
C THR A 296 20.41 13.85 8.38
N TYR A 297 19.91 12.63 8.19
CA TYR A 297 19.84 11.62 9.24
C TYR A 297 20.16 10.23 8.71
N GLY A 298 20.58 9.35 9.60
CA GLY A 298 20.81 7.94 9.32
C GLY A 298 21.32 7.18 10.53
N ILE A 299 21.35 5.87 10.47
CA ILE A 299 21.95 5.03 11.52
C ILE A 299 23.46 5.26 11.54
N GLU A 300 24.06 5.25 10.34
CA GLU A 300 25.53 5.33 10.19
C GLU A 300 25.98 6.69 9.65
N ARG A 301 25.14 7.40 8.90
CA ARG A 301 25.51 8.60 8.15
C ARG A 301 24.45 9.69 8.28
N GLY A 302 24.89 10.92 8.43
CA GLY A 302 24.02 12.10 8.53
C GLY A 302 24.43 13.00 9.66
N ASP A 303 23.89 14.23 9.67
CA ASP A 303 24.14 15.19 10.75
C ASP A 303 23.60 14.64 12.08
N TYR A 304 22.41 13.99 12.02
CA TYR A 304 21.84 13.22 13.12
C TYR A 304 22.04 11.73 12.85
N HIS A 305 22.75 11.05 13.73
CA HIS A 305 22.99 9.61 13.64
C HIS A 305 22.83 8.95 15.01
N ILE A 306 22.97 7.64 15.05
CA ILE A 306 22.81 6.89 16.28
C ILE A 306 24.05 6.04 16.59
N GLU A 307 24.24 5.84 17.89
CA GLU A 307 25.22 4.88 18.42
C GLU A 307 24.54 3.97 19.45
N ASN A 308 25.25 2.93 19.89
CA ASN A 308 24.82 2.01 20.95
C ASN A 308 23.45 1.36 20.67
N LEU A 309 23.17 1.01 19.40
CA LEU A 309 21.92 0.34 19.02
C LEU A 309 21.90 -1.10 19.55
N VAL A 310 20.93 -1.35 20.43
CA VAL A 310 20.69 -2.68 21.01
C VAL A 310 19.22 -3.04 20.86
N PHE A 311 18.97 -4.28 20.41
CA PHE A 311 17.65 -4.91 20.39
C PHE A 311 17.62 -6.00 21.48
N ASN A 312 16.78 -5.85 22.49
CA ASN A 312 16.67 -6.82 23.58
C ASN A 312 15.27 -7.50 23.60
N GLY A 313 14.92 -8.16 22.50
CA GLY A 313 13.68 -8.93 22.40
C GLY A 313 12.41 -8.09 22.25
N LYS A 314 12.03 -7.28 23.22
CA LYS A 314 10.78 -6.49 23.23
C LYS A 314 11.04 -4.98 23.09
N GLU A 315 12.28 -4.56 23.26
CA GLU A 315 12.64 -3.14 23.33
C GLU A 315 13.87 -2.87 22.45
N THR A 316 13.92 -1.65 21.96
CA THR A 316 15.07 -1.11 21.24
C THR A 316 15.63 0.06 22.03
N THR A 317 16.93 0.08 22.26
CA THR A 317 17.67 1.20 22.88
C THR A 317 18.76 1.70 21.95
N PHE A 318 18.95 3.00 21.90
CA PHE A 318 20.03 3.66 21.13
C PHE A 318 20.24 5.07 21.63
N SER A 319 21.40 5.65 21.31
CA SER A 319 21.76 7.03 21.61
C SER A 319 21.71 7.88 20.34
N ILE A 320 21.10 9.06 20.40
CA ILE A 320 21.10 10.02 19.28
C ILE A 320 22.28 10.97 19.44
N PHE A 321 22.99 11.19 18.34
CA PHE A 321 24.09 12.14 18.21
C PHE A 321 23.78 13.18 17.14
N HIS A 322 24.29 14.40 17.32
CA HIS A 322 24.35 15.45 16.29
C HIS A 322 25.83 15.74 16.01
N PHE A 323 26.30 15.31 14.86
CA PHE A 323 27.74 15.15 14.61
C PHE A 323 28.37 14.35 15.77
N ASP A 324 29.45 14.80 16.38
CA ASP A 324 30.13 14.12 17.49
C ASP A 324 29.54 14.43 18.88
N HIS A 325 28.38 15.14 18.94
CA HIS A 325 27.78 15.54 20.20
C HIS A 325 26.63 14.64 20.60
N PHE A 326 26.71 14.01 21.77
CA PHE A 326 25.60 13.26 22.38
C PHE A 326 24.41 14.19 22.62
N VAL A 327 23.22 13.73 22.24
CA VAL A 327 21.97 14.47 22.42
C VAL A 327 21.10 13.82 23.50
N MET A 328 20.80 12.52 23.36
CA MET A 328 19.97 11.77 24.32
C MET A 328 19.97 10.28 24.04
N ASP A 329 19.61 9.50 25.06
CA ASP A 329 19.31 8.08 24.93
C ASP A 329 17.83 7.86 24.63
N ILE A 330 17.52 6.88 23.80
CA ILE A 330 16.16 6.49 23.43
C ILE A 330 15.92 5.05 23.85
N LYS A 331 14.72 4.83 24.40
CA LYS A 331 14.17 3.52 24.67
C LYS A 331 12.77 3.46 24.05
N THR A 332 12.49 2.42 23.29
CA THR A 332 11.21 2.25 22.58
C THR A 332 10.82 0.79 22.43
N ASN A 333 9.51 0.53 22.32
CA ASN A 333 8.96 -0.79 22.03
C ASN A 333 8.87 -1.08 20.51
N LEU A 334 9.31 -0.14 19.68
CA LEU A 334 9.36 -0.33 18.24
C LEU A 334 10.59 -1.17 17.86
N LEU A 335 10.39 -2.28 17.15
CA LEU A 335 11.45 -3.22 16.80
C LEU A 335 11.96 -2.99 15.37
N GLY A 336 13.27 -3.21 15.19
CA GLY A 336 13.92 -3.19 13.89
C GLY A 336 14.49 -1.83 13.47
N ARG A 337 15.57 -1.89 12.68
CA ARG A 337 16.36 -0.72 12.21
C ARG A 337 15.50 0.31 11.48
N HIS A 338 14.50 -0.13 10.73
CA HIS A 338 13.60 0.77 10.00
C HIS A 338 12.76 1.67 10.93
N HIS A 339 12.38 1.19 12.11
CA HIS A 339 11.69 2.02 13.11
C HIS A 339 12.63 3.01 13.78
N VAL A 340 13.89 2.61 14.01
CA VAL A 340 14.93 3.53 14.50
C VAL A 340 15.13 4.68 13.52
N LEU A 341 15.24 4.39 12.22
CA LEU A 341 15.30 5.42 11.16
C LEU A 341 14.08 6.33 11.15
N ASN A 342 12.88 5.78 11.34
CA ASN A 342 11.66 6.57 11.36
C ASN A 342 11.59 7.50 12.61
N ILE A 343 12.08 7.04 13.77
CA ILE A 343 12.21 7.85 14.99
C ILE A 343 13.23 8.96 14.78
N LEU A 344 14.36 8.64 14.16
CA LEU A 344 15.42 9.62 13.89
C LEU A 344 14.95 10.67 12.87
N ALA A 345 14.20 10.26 11.83
CA ALA A 345 13.52 11.18 10.91
C ALA A 345 12.57 12.12 11.65
N ALA A 346 11.82 11.60 12.62
CA ALA A 346 10.92 12.41 13.44
C ALA A 346 11.70 13.39 14.31
N PHE A 347 12.78 12.95 14.97
CA PHE A 347 13.64 13.82 15.76
C PHE A 347 14.26 14.94 14.90
N THR A 348 14.82 14.60 13.74
CA THR A 348 15.37 15.58 12.79
C THR A 348 14.29 16.57 12.31
N THR A 349 13.03 16.09 12.16
CA THR A 349 11.89 16.97 11.83
C THR A 349 11.62 17.97 12.94
N LEU A 350 11.71 17.57 14.22
CA LEU A 350 11.57 18.52 15.34
C LEU A 350 12.64 19.61 15.28
N LYS A 351 13.88 19.27 14.96
CA LYS A 351 14.96 20.25 14.83
C LYS A 351 14.72 21.23 13.67
N ALA A 352 14.16 20.76 12.56
CA ALA A 352 13.74 21.64 11.47
C ALA A 352 12.54 22.54 11.86
N LEU A 353 11.61 22.05 12.71
CA LEU A 353 10.45 22.78 13.19
C LEU A 353 10.80 23.94 14.14
N GLU A 354 11.97 23.90 14.80
CA GLU A 354 12.46 25.01 15.64
C GLU A 354 12.55 26.33 14.86
N ARG A 355 12.80 26.27 13.54
CA ARG A 355 12.78 27.43 12.63
C ARG A 355 11.38 28.06 12.47
N TYR A 356 10.35 27.30 12.73
CA TYR A 356 8.94 27.72 12.68
C TYR A 356 8.37 27.97 14.09
N HIS A 357 9.25 28.12 15.11
CA HIS A 357 8.89 28.33 16.50
C HIS A 357 8.03 27.21 17.12
N ILE A 358 8.20 25.98 16.62
CA ILE A 358 7.56 24.78 17.13
C ILE A 358 8.60 23.97 17.89
N TYR A 359 8.40 23.76 19.18
CA TYR A 359 9.37 23.17 20.09
C TYR A 359 8.77 22.00 20.87
N ILE A 360 9.43 20.85 20.81
CA ILE A 360 9.24 19.69 21.70
C ILE A 360 10.57 19.46 22.41
N ASP A 361 10.54 19.47 23.72
CA ASP A 361 11.74 19.20 24.52
C ASP A 361 12.13 17.70 24.47
N ASN A 362 13.40 17.41 24.80
CA ASN A 362 13.96 16.06 24.71
C ASN A 362 13.23 15.09 25.66
N GLU A 363 12.84 15.52 26.84
CA GLU A 363 12.15 14.67 27.84
C GLU A 363 10.77 14.27 27.33
N THR A 364 10.01 15.21 26.75
CA THR A 364 8.72 14.94 26.12
C THR A 364 8.89 13.99 24.94
N PHE A 365 9.92 14.20 24.09
CA PHE A 365 10.23 13.32 22.98
C PHE A 365 10.49 11.88 23.48
N GLN A 366 11.38 11.68 24.45
CA GLN A 366 11.69 10.37 25.02
C GLN A 366 10.45 9.68 25.59
N LYS A 367 9.62 10.41 26.37
CA LYS A 367 8.38 9.89 26.98
C LYS A 367 7.36 9.43 25.94
N VAL A 368 7.23 10.18 24.86
CA VAL A 368 6.30 9.81 23.77
C VAL A 368 6.83 8.62 23.00
N VAL A 369 8.11 8.63 22.59
CA VAL A 369 8.74 7.56 21.81
C VAL A 369 8.72 6.23 22.56
N ALA A 370 8.89 6.23 23.88
CA ALA A 370 8.79 5.04 24.71
C ALA A 370 7.39 4.40 24.70
N LYS A 371 6.35 5.18 24.41
CA LYS A 371 4.94 4.73 24.41
C LYS A 371 4.33 4.59 23.02
N ILE A 372 5.09 4.87 21.95
CA ILE A 372 4.59 4.75 20.59
C ILE A 372 4.18 3.30 20.33
N THR A 373 2.95 3.16 19.84
CA THR A 373 2.45 1.87 19.35
C THR A 373 2.78 1.75 17.85
N PRO A 374 3.27 0.59 17.40
CA PRO A 374 3.55 0.38 15.99
C PRO A 374 2.27 0.50 15.16
N THR A 375 2.41 0.98 13.93
CA THR A 375 1.32 0.92 12.95
C THR A 375 0.96 -0.53 12.72
N LEU A 376 -0.33 -0.88 12.76
CA LEU A 376 -0.82 -2.24 12.55
C LEU A 376 -0.23 -2.83 11.26
N HIS A 377 0.17 -4.09 11.33
CA HIS A 377 0.75 -4.85 10.22
C HIS A 377 2.09 -4.29 9.70
N ARG A 378 2.84 -3.56 10.54
CA ARG A 378 4.18 -3.07 10.24
C ARG A 378 5.14 -3.42 11.35
N LEU A 379 5.55 -4.69 11.33
CA LEU A 379 6.33 -5.34 12.37
C LEU A 379 5.77 -5.07 13.77
N SER A 380 4.44 -5.18 13.87
CA SER A 380 3.75 -5.04 15.16
C SER A 380 3.88 -6.32 15.96
N TYR A 381 4.25 -6.19 17.22
CA TYR A 381 4.42 -7.30 18.16
C TYR A 381 3.16 -7.50 19.01
N ARG A 382 2.76 -8.76 19.20
CA ARG A 382 1.78 -9.15 20.22
C ARG A 382 2.14 -10.50 20.80
N GLU A 383 1.76 -10.70 22.05
CA GLU A 383 2.00 -11.92 22.81
C GLU A 383 0.67 -12.60 23.14
N GLU A 384 0.54 -13.88 22.81
CA GLU A 384 -0.63 -14.72 23.06
C GLU A 384 -0.16 -16.00 23.75
N GLY A 385 0.09 -15.93 25.07
CA GLY A 385 0.69 -17.03 25.84
C GLY A 385 2.10 -17.33 25.37
N MET A 386 2.37 -18.57 24.93
CA MET A 386 3.67 -18.97 24.38
C MET A 386 3.95 -18.44 22.97
N TYR A 387 2.93 -17.91 22.28
CA TYR A 387 3.07 -17.41 20.92
C TYR A 387 3.43 -15.95 20.91
N HIS A 388 4.61 -15.63 20.38
CA HIS A 388 5.09 -14.29 20.13
C HIS A 388 4.90 -14.00 18.64
N ILE A 389 3.97 -13.10 18.29
CA ILE A 389 3.56 -12.83 16.92
C ILE A 389 4.13 -11.50 16.47
N TYR A 390 4.91 -11.55 15.41
CA TYR A 390 5.50 -10.40 14.71
C TYR A 390 4.78 -10.23 13.38
N ASP A 391 3.92 -9.23 13.28
CA ASP A 391 3.04 -9.02 12.13
C ASP A 391 3.57 -7.89 11.23
N ASP A 392 4.19 -8.25 10.12
CA ASP A 392 4.63 -7.35 9.04
C ASP A 392 3.91 -7.64 7.72
N SER A 393 2.61 -7.91 7.83
CA SER A 393 1.79 -8.42 6.72
C SER A 393 1.29 -7.36 5.75
N TYR A 394 1.47 -6.05 6.01
CA TYR A 394 0.86 -5.00 5.19
C TYR A 394 1.46 -4.90 3.78
N SER A 395 2.77 -4.86 3.67
CA SER A 395 3.47 -4.85 2.39
C SER A 395 4.94 -5.17 2.63
N SER A 396 5.42 -6.23 1.99
CA SER A 396 6.80 -6.62 2.11
C SER A 396 7.66 -6.11 0.95
N ASN A 397 8.90 -5.87 1.27
CA ASN A 397 9.98 -5.66 0.34
C ASN A 397 11.24 -6.31 0.93
N ILE A 398 12.28 -6.48 0.11
CA ILE A 398 13.48 -7.21 0.53
C ILE A 398 14.17 -6.62 1.77
N ILE A 399 14.15 -5.29 1.92
CA ILE A 399 14.77 -4.61 3.07
C ILE A 399 13.91 -4.82 4.31
N GLY A 400 12.59 -4.64 4.21
CA GLY A 400 11.63 -4.91 5.29
C GLY A 400 11.72 -6.35 5.76
N PHE A 401 11.73 -7.30 4.81
CA PHE A 401 11.87 -8.72 5.09
C PHE A 401 13.16 -9.04 5.88
N LYS A 402 14.30 -8.50 5.43
CA LYS A 402 15.58 -8.69 6.13
C LYS A 402 15.55 -8.10 7.54
N ASN A 403 14.99 -6.90 7.70
CA ASN A 403 14.86 -6.24 9.01
C ASN A 403 13.95 -7.03 9.96
N ALA A 404 12.81 -7.54 9.48
CA ALA A 404 11.91 -8.36 10.28
C ALA A 404 12.57 -9.70 10.67
N SER A 405 13.27 -10.33 9.72
CA SER A 405 14.03 -11.56 9.97
C SER A 405 15.18 -11.35 10.96
N GLU A 406 15.90 -10.21 10.90
CA GLU A 406 16.94 -9.81 11.86
C GLU A 406 16.35 -9.72 13.28
N VAL A 407 15.19 -9.10 13.46
CA VAL A 407 14.52 -9.02 14.76
C VAL A 407 14.22 -10.41 15.31
N LEU A 408 13.73 -11.34 14.46
CA LEU A 408 13.44 -12.69 14.91
C LEU A 408 14.71 -13.51 15.18
N SER A 409 15.80 -13.29 14.46
CA SER A 409 17.07 -13.99 14.70
C SER A 409 17.57 -13.80 16.12
N MET A 410 17.26 -12.68 16.75
CA MET A 410 17.67 -12.32 18.12
C MET A 410 16.75 -12.88 19.21
N GLN A 411 15.60 -13.49 18.84
CA GLN A 411 14.67 -14.02 19.82
C GLN A 411 15.06 -15.42 20.27
N GLU A 412 14.82 -15.72 21.53
CA GLU A 412 14.93 -17.07 22.06
C GLU A 412 13.69 -17.90 21.68
N GLY A 413 13.85 -19.22 21.57
CA GLY A 413 12.78 -20.16 21.20
C GLY A 413 12.68 -20.39 19.69
N ARG A 414 11.65 -21.13 19.30
CA ARG A 414 11.44 -21.58 17.92
C ARG A 414 10.97 -20.44 17.03
N LYS A 415 11.51 -20.36 15.83
CA LYS A 415 11.25 -19.30 14.84
C LYS A 415 10.50 -19.86 13.65
N ILE A 416 9.30 -19.38 13.42
CA ILE A 416 8.43 -19.83 12.33
C ILE A 416 8.07 -18.62 11.45
N ILE A 417 8.12 -18.80 10.14
CA ILE A 417 7.65 -17.79 9.18
C ILE A 417 6.43 -18.28 8.41
N ILE A 418 5.45 -17.38 8.22
CA ILE A 418 4.31 -17.57 7.31
C ILE A 418 4.39 -16.49 6.25
N THR A 419 4.57 -16.87 4.97
CA THR A 419 4.71 -15.88 3.88
C THR A 419 4.24 -16.43 2.54
N PRO A 420 3.67 -15.58 1.67
CA PRO A 420 3.47 -15.87 0.24
C PRO A 420 4.72 -15.56 -0.60
N GLY A 421 5.80 -15.05 0.01
CA GLY A 421 6.92 -14.42 -0.67
C GLY A 421 6.62 -12.97 -1.03
N ILE A 422 7.60 -12.28 -1.59
CA ILE A 422 7.44 -10.89 -2.05
C ILE A 422 6.75 -10.91 -3.41
N VAL A 423 5.61 -10.21 -3.50
CA VAL A 423 4.81 -10.04 -4.72
C VAL A 423 5.00 -8.62 -5.25
N ASP A 424 4.71 -8.38 -6.54
CA ASP A 424 4.85 -7.07 -7.20
C ASP A 424 6.28 -6.60 -7.51
N GLY A 425 7.30 -7.48 -7.46
CA GLY A 425 8.66 -7.18 -7.91
C GLY A 425 8.80 -7.06 -9.44
N GLY A 426 7.75 -7.39 -10.20
CA GLY A 426 7.75 -7.33 -11.66
C GLY A 426 8.76 -8.28 -12.29
N GLU A 427 9.72 -7.77 -13.07
CA GLU A 427 10.77 -8.57 -13.70
C GLU A 427 11.78 -9.11 -12.68
N TYR A 428 11.85 -8.53 -11.49
CA TYR A 428 12.75 -8.91 -10.40
C TYR A 428 12.11 -9.89 -9.40
N ASP A 429 10.85 -10.31 -9.59
CA ASP A 429 10.15 -11.22 -8.67
C ASP A 429 10.97 -12.49 -8.36
N GLN A 430 11.62 -13.04 -9.36
CA GLN A 430 12.43 -14.25 -9.20
C GLN A 430 13.65 -13.98 -8.31
N SER A 431 14.50 -13.00 -8.68
CA SER A 431 15.73 -12.71 -7.94
C SER A 431 15.47 -12.27 -6.50
N ILE A 432 14.40 -11.50 -6.26
CA ILE A 432 13.99 -11.08 -4.92
C ILE A 432 13.61 -12.30 -4.06
N ASN A 433 12.79 -13.20 -4.60
CA ASN A 433 12.35 -14.39 -3.85
C ASN A 433 13.47 -15.44 -3.70
N GLU A 434 14.46 -15.47 -4.57
CA GLU A 434 15.68 -16.23 -4.39
C GLU A 434 16.53 -15.70 -3.22
N GLU A 435 16.61 -14.37 -3.08
CA GLU A 435 17.38 -13.74 -2.01
C GLU A 435 16.73 -13.94 -0.63
N ILE A 436 15.40 -13.76 -0.52
CA ILE A 436 14.71 -13.99 0.75
C ILE A 436 14.71 -15.47 1.16
N ALA A 437 14.69 -16.40 0.19
CA ALA A 437 14.81 -17.82 0.50
C ALA A 437 16.12 -18.15 1.22
N LYS A 438 17.23 -17.50 0.87
CA LYS A 438 18.51 -17.66 1.56
C LYS A 438 18.42 -17.17 3.01
N VAL A 439 17.83 -16.00 3.23
CA VAL A 439 17.62 -15.47 4.59
C VAL A 439 16.74 -16.39 5.43
N MET A 440 15.70 -16.98 4.82
CA MET A 440 14.84 -17.93 5.52
C MET A 440 15.58 -19.16 6.02
N ILE A 441 16.47 -19.71 5.22
CA ILE A 441 17.24 -20.93 5.54
C ILE A 441 18.13 -20.68 6.78
N ASP A 442 18.67 -19.49 6.91
CA ASP A 442 19.63 -19.17 7.99
C ASP A 442 18.96 -18.86 9.34
N ILE A 443 17.66 -18.48 9.33
CA ILE A 443 17.01 -17.91 10.53
C ILE A 443 15.87 -18.75 11.05
N PHE A 444 15.05 -19.34 10.18
CA PHE A 444 13.79 -19.97 10.57
C PHE A 444 13.88 -21.48 10.73
N ASP A 445 13.38 -21.99 11.85
CA ASP A 445 13.27 -23.43 12.11
C ASP A 445 12.18 -24.08 11.26
N GLU A 446 11.11 -23.34 10.96
CA GLU A 446 9.99 -23.82 10.14
C GLU A 446 9.50 -22.75 9.17
N ILE A 447 9.26 -23.17 7.92
CA ILE A 447 8.85 -22.29 6.82
C ILE A 447 7.47 -22.75 6.31
N TYR A 448 6.48 -21.86 6.42
CA TYR A 448 5.11 -22.05 5.97
C TYR A 448 4.82 -21.10 4.80
N LEU A 449 4.69 -21.67 3.62
CA LEU A 449 4.48 -20.91 2.38
C LEU A 449 2.98 -20.86 2.04
N ILE A 450 2.50 -19.69 1.67
CA ILE A 450 1.15 -19.54 1.11
C ILE A 450 1.24 -19.65 -0.42
N ASN A 451 0.53 -20.61 -0.99
CA ASN A 451 0.65 -21.00 -2.40
C ASN A 451 0.34 -19.87 -3.38
N ASN A 452 1.38 -19.38 -4.05
CA ASN A 452 1.31 -18.47 -5.20
C ASN A 452 2.55 -18.62 -6.09
N LYS A 453 2.71 -17.73 -7.08
CA LYS A 453 3.83 -17.76 -8.02
C LYS A 453 5.19 -17.48 -7.33
N SER A 454 5.23 -16.50 -6.41
CA SER A 454 6.45 -16.09 -5.70
C SER A 454 6.90 -17.17 -4.71
N SER A 455 5.97 -17.76 -3.95
CA SER A 455 6.29 -18.84 -3.02
C SER A 455 6.76 -20.12 -3.72
N GLN A 456 6.39 -20.35 -4.99
CA GLN A 456 6.91 -21.48 -5.79
C GLN A 456 8.40 -21.33 -6.09
N VAL A 457 8.90 -20.10 -6.30
CA VAL A 457 10.34 -19.83 -6.45
C VAL A 457 11.08 -20.20 -5.17
N ILE A 458 10.56 -19.73 -4.02
CA ILE A 458 11.13 -20.06 -2.71
C ILE A 458 11.13 -21.57 -2.48
N ALA A 459 10.00 -22.24 -2.72
CA ALA A 459 9.84 -23.68 -2.55
C ALA A 459 10.85 -24.49 -3.38
N GLN A 460 11.16 -24.05 -4.60
CA GLN A 460 12.16 -24.72 -5.44
C GLN A 460 13.56 -24.66 -4.79
N ILE A 461 13.95 -23.49 -4.27
CA ILE A 461 15.26 -23.32 -3.61
C ILE A 461 15.35 -24.14 -2.32
N LEU A 462 14.30 -24.10 -1.49
CA LEU A 462 14.25 -24.90 -0.26
C LEU A 462 14.36 -26.41 -0.56
N LYS A 463 13.67 -26.86 -1.62
CA LYS A 463 13.76 -28.25 -2.09
C LYS A 463 15.18 -28.63 -2.54
N ASP A 464 15.84 -27.77 -3.33
CA ASP A 464 17.19 -28.00 -3.83
C ASP A 464 18.22 -28.04 -2.68
N LYS A 465 17.97 -27.28 -1.60
CA LYS A 465 18.77 -27.26 -0.37
C LYS A 465 18.36 -28.31 0.65
N LYS A 466 17.34 -29.14 0.36
CA LYS A 466 16.78 -30.17 1.26
C LYS A 466 16.26 -29.61 2.60
N ILE A 467 15.73 -28.38 2.59
CA ILE A 467 15.11 -27.74 3.74
C ILE A 467 13.63 -28.10 3.78
N ASN A 468 13.12 -28.46 4.95
CA ASN A 468 11.72 -28.77 5.12
C ASN A 468 10.84 -27.51 5.10
N TYR A 469 9.74 -27.55 4.36
CA TYR A 469 8.74 -26.50 4.32
C TYR A 469 7.35 -27.09 4.09
N LEU A 470 6.32 -26.33 4.43
CA LEU A 470 4.92 -26.68 4.18
C LEU A 470 4.25 -25.64 3.29
N ILE A 471 3.35 -26.08 2.40
CA ILE A 471 2.58 -25.20 1.54
C ILE A 471 1.11 -25.26 1.90
N PHE A 472 0.50 -24.09 2.12
CA PHE A 472 -0.88 -23.92 2.52
C PHE A 472 -1.68 -23.14 1.46
N SER A 473 -3.00 -23.35 1.45
CA SER A 473 -3.90 -22.63 0.56
C SER A 473 -4.23 -21.20 1.06
N SER A 474 -4.08 -20.97 2.36
CA SER A 474 -4.38 -19.69 3.01
C SER A 474 -3.55 -19.48 4.28
N PHE A 475 -3.39 -18.22 4.67
CA PHE A 475 -2.80 -17.82 5.94
C PHE A 475 -3.50 -18.49 7.13
N LYS A 476 -4.84 -18.48 7.14
CA LYS A 476 -5.64 -19.06 8.23
C LYS A 476 -5.32 -20.55 8.47
N GLU A 477 -5.17 -21.30 7.38
CA GLU A 477 -4.83 -22.72 7.46
C GLU A 477 -3.43 -22.93 8.05
N ALA A 478 -2.44 -22.16 7.58
CA ALA A 478 -1.08 -22.19 8.10
C ALA A 478 -1.03 -21.84 9.59
N TYR A 479 -1.67 -20.74 9.98
CA TYR A 479 -1.71 -20.26 11.36
C TYR A 479 -2.37 -21.27 12.31
N LEU A 480 -3.54 -21.82 11.95
CA LEU A 480 -4.22 -22.85 12.74
C LEU A 480 -3.39 -24.13 12.87
N THR A 481 -2.60 -24.47 11.84
CA THR A 481 -1.70 -25.62 11.90
C THR A 481 -0.61 -25.41 12.96
N ILE A 482 -0.02 -24.21 13.04
CA ILE A 482 0.96 -23.88 14.08
C ILE A 482 0.32 -23.99 15.46
N LEU A 483 -0.85 -23.36 15.68
CA LEU A 483 -1.54 -23.41 16.95
C LEU A 483 -1.86 -24.85 17.38
N SER A 484 -2.29 -25.72 16.47
CA SER A 484 -2.58 -27.12 16.77
C SER A 484 -1.33 -27.93 17.05
N LYS A 485 -0.22 -27.67 16.36
CA LYS A 485 1.06 -28.39 16.51
C LYS A 485 1.70 -28.12 17.86
N TYR A 486 1.64 -26.88 18.34
CA TYR A 486 2.35 -26.42 19.54
C TYR A 486 1.44 -26.22 20.78
N ASN A 487 0.16 -26.57 20.73
CA ASN A 487 -0.81 -26.34 21.80
C ASN A 487 -0.42 -26.95 23.18
N ARG A 488 0.56 -27.84 23.24
CA ARG A 488 1.07 -28.49 24.44
C ARG A 488 2.57 -28.32 24.66
N SER A 489 3.18 -27.33 23.94
CA SER A 489 4.59 -27.02 24.08
C SER A 489 4.80 -26.03 25.22
N ASP A 490 5.91 -26.18 25.94
CA ASP A 490 6.39 -25.16 26.90
C ASP A 490 7.43 -24.22 26.24
N GLU A 491 7.75 -24.45 24.97
CA GLU A 491 8.71 -23.67 24.21
C GLU A 491 8.05 -22.37 23.70
N ILE A 492 8.77 -21.26 23.75
CA ILE A 492 8.36 -20.00 23.14
C ILE A 492 8.36 -20.16 21.62
N ILE A 493 7.23 -19.81 20.98
CA ILE A 493 7.04 -19.91 19.53
C ILE A 493 6.95 -18.50 18.96
N ASN A 494 8.01 -18.07 18.24
CA ASN A 494 8.06 -16.80 17.55
C ASN A 494 7.53 -16.96 16.12
N ILE A 495 6.47 -16.26 15.75
CA ILE A 495 5.81 -16.36 14.45
C ILE A 495 5.96 -15.03 13.73
N LEU A 496 6.71 -15.02 12.63
CA LEU A 496 6.72 -13.90 11.69
C LEU A 496 5.62 -14.11 10.65
N ILE A 497 4.74 -13.13 10.56
CA ILE A 497 3.78 -13.01 9.47
C ILE A 497 4.34 -11.97 8.51
N GLU A 498 4.92 -12.44 7.42
CA GLU A 498 5.61 -11.57 6.47
C GLU A 498 4.86 -11.51 5.17
N ASN A 499 4.50 -10.33 4.76
CA ASN A 499 3.67 -10.04 3.61
C ASN A 499 2.32 -10.76 3.67
N ASP A 500 1.33 -10.15 3.11
CA ASP A 500 0.07 -10.79 2.85
C ASP A 500 -0.26 -10.63 1.37
N LEU A 501 -1.05 -11.56 0.84
CA LEU A 501 -1.50 -11.43 -0.53
C LEU A 501 -2.21 -10.08 -0.69
N PRO A 502 -1.86 -9.28 -1.72
CA PRO A 502 -2.51 -8.02 -1.97
C PRO A 502 -4.03 -8.17 -1.91
N ASP A 503 -4.70 -7.22 -1.31
CA ASP A 503 -6.17 -7.20 -1.11
C ASP A 503 -7.00 -7.40 -2.40
N SER A 504 -6.36 -7.39 -3.57
CA SER A 504 -6.96 -7.73 -4.85
C SER A 504 -7.12 -9.23 -5.10
N PHE A 505 -6.52 -10.07 -4.27
CA PHE A 505 -6.60 -11.53 -4.38
C PHE A 505 -7.48 -12.08 -3.27
N LEU A 506 -8.46 -12.84 -3.66
CA LEU A 506 -9.43 -13.68 -2.97
C LEU A 506 -9.30 -13.81 -1.44
N GLU A 507 -10.46 -13.85 -0.76
CA GLU A 507 -10.66 -14.03 0.69
C GLU A 507 -9.60 -14.87 1.39
N ARG A 508 -9.22 -14.34 2.53
CA ARG A 508 -8.50 -15.02 3.61
C ARG A 508 -9.37 -16.05 4.29
#